data_51b5c9fe299e6239e31a16efe375152e
#
_entry.id   51b5c9fe299e6239e31a16efe375152e
#
_cell.length_a   1.000
_cell.length_b   1.000
_cell.length_c   1.000
_cell.angle_alpha   90.00
_cell.angle_beta   90.00
_cell.angle_gamma   90.00
#
_symmetry.space_group_name_H-M   'P 1'
#
loop_
_entity.id
_entity.type
_entity.pdbx_description
1 polymer ?
#
loop_
_entity_poly.entity_id
_entity_poly.type
_entity_poly.pdbx_seq_one_letter_code
_entity_poly.pdbx_strand_id
1 'polypeptide(L)'
;MEFEDLGEAKALLARISYFRLKYFWTDLIDDSTDGDFLPDTSFDMVMKRYNFDHNLRLVLFDAIEMIEVAFRAKIINHMSKAAGNGLWYLDASLFEDADRHQEFVLNLKYEFERSTEPFAKKYIENHPNWQGDSFEGDNPDAWMIIEVATFGTLSKMYKNLKNQLPQKSAIANDFGLYSSREFSNWIEIISLM
;
A
#
# COMPACT_ATOMS: atom_id res chain seq x y z
N MET A 1 -33.59 -19.76 0.89
CA MET A 1 -32.18 -20.27 0.86
C MET A 1 -32.16 -21.69 1.38
N GLU A 2 -31.58 -22.60 0.63
CA GLU A 2 -31.44 -24.01 1.00
C GLU A 2 -30.15 -24.25 1.78
N PHE A 3 -30.18 -25.22 2.72
CA PHE A 3 -29.04 -25.61 3.55
C PHE A 3 -28.83 -27.10 3.44
N GLU A 4 -27.65 -27.55 3.03
CA GLU A 4 -27.28 -28.97 3.00
C GLU A 4 -27.07 -29.49 4.43
N ASP A 5 -26.38 -28.69 5.29
CA ASP A 5 -26.21 -28.92 6.72
C ASP A 5 -26.48 -27.67 7.52
N LEU A 6 -27.59 -27.64 8.24
CA LEU A 6 -27.97 -26.50 9.08
C LEU A 6 -27.04 -26.33 10.28
N GLY A 7 -26.44 -27.38 10.80
CA GLY A 7 -25.48 -27.35 11.90
C GLY A 7 -24.18 -26.66 11.48
N GLU A 8 -23.64 -27.04 10.34
CA GLU A 8 -22.47 -26.44 9.75
C GLU A 8 -22.72 -24.95 9.41
N ALA A 9 -23.86 -24.64 8.80
CA ALA A 9 -24.23 -23.26 8.47
C ALA A 9 -24.29 -22.37 9.72
N LYS A 10 -24.86 -22.85 10.83
CA LYS A 10 -24.87 -22.12 12.12
C LYS A 10 -23.45 -21.90 12.67
N ALA A 11 -22.58 -22.91 12.60
CA ALA A 11 -21.21 -22.80 13.04
C ALA A 11 -20.42 -21.79 12.20
N LEU A 12 -20.61 -21.77 10.87
CA LEU A 12 -19.99 -20.80 9.97
C LEU A 12 -20.49 -19.38 10.23
N LEU A 13 -21.80 -19.18 10.41
CA LEU A 13 -22.38 -17.88 10.75
C LEU A 13 -21.87 -17.34 12.08
N ALA A 14 -21.64 -18.19 13.07
CA ALA A 14 -21.05 -17.78 14.34
C ALA A 14 -19.59 -17.31 14.21
N ARG A 15 -18.85 -17.82 13.22
CA ARG A 15 -17.44 -17.46 12.98
C ARG A 15 -17.25 -16.28 12.03
N ILE A 16 -18.09 -16.16 10.99
CA ILE A 16 -17.90 -15.18 9.91
C ILE A 16 -18.75 -13.94 10.11
N SER A 17 -19.75 -13.95 10.94
CA SER A 17 -20.81 -12.97 11.11
C SER A 17 -21.76 -12.81 9.91
N TYR A 18 -23.03 -12.60 10.24
CA TYR A 18 -24.10 -12.35 9.26
C TYR A 18 -23.80 -11.19 8.32
N PHE A 19 -23.37 -10.05 8.88
CA PHE A 19 -23.14 -8.84 8.09
C PHE A 19 -22.03 -9.01 7.05
N ARG A 20 -21.01 -9.80 7.36
CA ARG A 20 -19.94 -10.08 6.41
C ARG A 20 -20.40 -10.98 5.27
N LEU A 21 -21.22 -12.00 5.54
CA LEU A 21 -21.76 -12.87 4.51
C LEU A 21 -22.85 -12.19 3.67
N LYS A 22 -23.57 -11.20 4.22
CA LYS A 22 -24.64 -10.49 3.52
C LYS A 22 -24.22 -9.97 2.15
N TYR A 23 -22.97 -9.49 2.00
CA TYR A 23 -22.45 -8.97 0.72
C TYR A 23 -22.43 -10.03 -0.39
N PHE A 24 -22.37 -11.32 -0.04
CA PHE A 24 -22.28 -12.41 -1.00
C PHE A 24 -23.62 -12.99 -1.41
N TRP A 25 -24.72 -12.52 -0.84
CA TRP A 25 -26.07 -12.94 -1.20
C TRP A 25 -27.05 -11.80 -1.50
N THR A 26 -26.61 -10.54 -1.46
CA THR A 26 -27.50 -9.38 -1.70
C THR A 26 -28.17 -9.46 -3.07
N ASP A 27 -27.47 -9.91 -4.08
CA ASP A 27 -27.96 -10.11 -5.44
C ASP A 27 -28.79 -11.38 -5.62
N LEU A 28 -28.92 -12.22 -4.60
CA LEU A 28 -29.71 -13.44 -4.56
C LEU A 28 -31.05 -13.24 -3.84
N ILE A 29 -31.36 -12.04 -3.42
CA ILE A 29 -32.65 -11.66 -2.85
C ILE A 29 -33.59 -11.25 -3.98
N ASP A 30 -34.84 -11.72 -3.92
CA ASP A 30 -35.90 -11.33 -4.86
C ASP A 30 -36.45 -9.95 -4.48
N ASP A 31 -36.16 -8.94 -5.29
CA ASP A 31 -36.61 -7.58 -5.06
C ASP A 31 -38.15 -7.42 -5.09
N SER A 32 -38.90 -8.42 -5.62
CA SER A 32 -40.36 -8.43 -5.67
C SER A 32 -41.00 -8.92 -4.38
N THR A 33 -40.18 -9.43 -3.42
CA THR A 33 -40.65 -10.01 -2.14
C THR A 33 -40.04 -9.27 -0.94
N ASP A 34 -40.57 -9.52 0.25
CA ASP A 34 -40.06 -8.92 1.50
C ASP A 34 -38.84 -9.71 2.04
N GLY A 35 -37.81 -9.88 1.17
CA GLY A 35 -36.51 -10.45 1.55
C GLY A 35 -36.36 -11.97 1.32
N ASP A 36 -37.23 -12.54 0.51
CA ASP A 36 -37.08 -13.95 0.08
C ASP A 36 -35.89 -14.10 -0.86
N PHE A 37 -35.27 -15.26 -0.82
CA PHE A 37 -34.19 -15.60 -1.76
C PHE A 37 -34.77 -16.12 -3.08
N LEU A 38 -34.04 -15.82 -4.16
CA LEU A 38 -34.34 -16.39 -5.47
C LEU A 38 -34.40 -17.95 -5.41
N PRO A 39 -35.20 -18.58 -6.27
CA PRO A 39 -35.22 -20.05 -6.37
C PRO A 39 -33.81 -20.62 -6.53
N ASP A 40 -33.60 -21.82 -6.02
CA ASP A 40 -32.33 -22.57 -6.08
C ASP A 40 -31.12 -21.88 -5.38
N THR A 41 -31.36 -20.85 -4.56
CA THR A 41 -30.32 -20.23 -3.77
C THR A 41 -29.93 -21.12 -2.59
N SER A 42 -28.66 -21.59 -2.56
CA SER A 42 -28.13 -22.39 -1.47
C SER A 42 -27.08 -21.63 -0.64
N PHE A 43 -26.94 -22.01 0.64
CA PHE A 43 -25.90 -21.49 1.52
C PHE A 43 -24.49 -21.86 1.01
N ASP A 44 -24.33 -23.04 0.43
CA ASP A 44 -23.08 -23.47 -0.20
C ASP A 44 -22.64 -22.55 -1.34
N MET A 45 -23.58 -22.04 -2.17
CA MET A 45 -23.27 -21.05 -3.20
C MET A 45 -22.70 -19.76 -2.60
N VAL A 46 -23.26 -19.30 -1.50
CA VAL A 46 -22.76 -18.10 -0.78
C VAL A 46 -21.37 -18.36 -0.22
N MET A 47 -21.14 -19.52 0.36
CA MET A 47 -19.84 -19.91 0.90
C MET A 47 -18.76 -20.06 -0.18
N LYS A 48 -19.11 -20.57 -1.36
CA LYS A 48 -18.20 -20.59 -2.52
C LYS A 48 -17.76 -19.20 -2.95
N ARG A 49 -18.69 -18.23 -3.01
CA ARG A 49 -18.38 -16.83 -3.32
C ARG A 49 -17.48 -16.20 -2.24
N TYR A 50 -17.79 -16.42 -0.96
CA TYR A 50 -16.98 -15.94 0.15
C TYR A 50 -15.56 -16.49 0.11
N ASN A 51 -15.41 -17.80 -0.10
CA ASN A 51 -14.11 -18.45 -0.18
C ASN A 51 -13.31 -18.00 -1.41
N PHE A 52 -13.97 -17.81 -2.56
CA PHE A 52 -13.32 -17.25 -3.74
C PHE A 52 -12.76 -15.84 -3.46
N ASP A 53 -13.56 -14.94 -2.90
CA ASP A 53 -13.16 -13.59 -2.55
C ASP A 53 -12.02 -13.60 -1.52
N HIS A 54 -12.10 -14.48 -0.51
CA HIS A 54 -11.03 -14.65 0.47
C HIS A 54 -9.70 -15.06 -0.18
N ASN A 55 -9.73 -16.08 -1.03
CA ASN A 55 -8.53 -16.56 -1.73
C ASN A 55 -7.98 -15.54 -2.70
N LEU A 56 -8.85 -14.81 -3.41
CA LEU A 56 -8.44 -13.71 -4.30
C LEU A 56 -7.71 -12.62 -3.52
N ARG A 57 -8.23 -12.24 -2.36
CA ARG A 57 -7.55 -11.26 -1.49
C ARG A 57 -6.17 -11.71 -1.05
N LEU A 58 -6.01 -12.99 -0.67
CA LEU A 58 -4.69 -13.50 -0.28
C LEU A 58 -3.67 -13.39 -1.41
N VAL A 59 -4.06 -13.75 -2.64
CA VAL A 59 -3.19 -13.62 -3.82
C VAL A 59 -2.86 -12.15 -4.11
N LEU A 60 -3.84 -11.25 -3.98
CA LEU A 60 -3.63 -9.83 -4.20
C LEU A 60 -2.71 -9.21 -3.13
N PHE A 61 -2.85 -9.58 -1.87
CA PHE A 61 -1.97 -9.08 -0.81
C PHE A 61 -0.53 -9.54 -1.01
N ASP A 62 -0.30 -10.79 -1.37
CA ASP A 62 1.03 -11.30 -1.71
C ASP A 62 1.66 -10.52 -2.88
N ALA A 63 0.90 -10.29 -3.94
CA ALA A 63 1.36 -9.50 -5.08
C ALA A 63 1.65 -8.03 -4.72
N ILE A 64 0.82 -7.41 -3.88
CA ILE A 64 1.01 -6.03 -3.41
C ILE A 64 2.28 -5.92 -2.57
N GLU A 65 2.51 -6.86 -1.65
CA GLU A 65 3.74 -6.90 -0.84
C GLU A 65 4.99 -6.99 -1.73
N MET A 66 4.99 -7.88 -2.71
CA MET A 66 6.11 -8.01 -3.67
C MET A 66 6.36 -6.71 -4.45
N ILE A 67 5.29 -6.04 -4.90
CA ILE A 67 5.37 -4.77 -5.62
C ILE A 67 5.92 -3.67 -4.70
N GLU A 68 5.43 -3.58 -3.47
CA GLU A 68 5.88 -2.57 -2.49
C GLU A 68 7.38 -2.71 -2.20
N VAL A 69 7.84 -3.92 -1.89
CA VAL A 69 9.26 -4.21 -1.61
C VAL A 69 10.13 -3.87 -2.82
N ALA A 70 9.72 -4.31 -4.02
CA ALA A 70 10.44 -4.01 -5.25
C ALA A 70 10.47 -2.50 -5.53
N PHE A 71 9.35 -1.80 -5.36
CA PHE A 71 9.24 -0.37 -5.61
C PHE A 71 10.16 0.44 -4.69
N ARG A 72 10.17 0.11 -3.38
CA ARG A 72 11.07 0.71 -2.40
C ARG A 72 12.54 0.55 -2.82
N ALA A 73 12.95 -0.67 -3.13
CA ALA A 73 14.32 -0.96 -3.57
C ALA A 73 14.71 -0.21 -4.86
N LYS A 74 13.80 -0.12 -5.84
CA LYS A 74 14.05 0.59 -7.11
C LYS A 74 14.19 2.09 -6.90
N ILE A 75 13.36 2.70 -6.07
CA ILE A 75 13.48 4.12 -5.70
C ILE A 75 14.85 4.38 -5.10
N ILE A 76 15.22 3.64 -4.05
CA ILE A 76 16.51 3.82 -3.36
C ILE A 76 17.66 3.70 -4.36
N ASN A 77 17.68 2.64 -5.15
CA ASN A 77 18.78 2.35 -6.07
C ASN A 77 18.93 3.39 -7.18
N HIS A 78 17.82 3.74 -7.88
CA HIS A 78 17.89 4.69 -8.99
C HIS A 78 18.21 6.10 -8.52
N MET A 79 17.57 6.55 -7.45
CA MET A 79 17.73 7.92 -6.98
C MET A 79 19.09 8.12 -6.29
N SER A 80 19.51 7.23 -5.39
CA SER A 80 20.81 7.35 -4.70
C SER A 80 21.99 7.24 -5.67
N LYS A 81 21.88 6.34 -6.67
CA LYS A 81 22.92 6.22 -7.70
C LYS A 81 23.04 7.49 -8.55
N ALA A 82 21.94 8.12 -8.91
CA ALA A 82 21.94 9.32 -9.73
C ALA A 82 22.41 10.56 -8.95
N ALA A 83 22.02 10.69 -7.71
CA ALA A 83 22.41 11.80 -6.84
C ALA A 83 23.85 11.66 -6.30
N GLY A 84 24.39 10.44 -6.27
CA GLY A 84 25.70 10.13 -5.68
C GLY A 84 25.74 10.28 -4.15
N ASN A 85 24.59 10.38 -3.50
CA ASN A 85 24.47 10.50 -2.04
C ASN A 85 23.16 9.88 -1.53
N GLY A 86 23.09 9.68 -0.20
CA GLY A 86 21.92 9.11 0.48
C GLY A 86 20.85 10.14 0.88
N LEU A 87 21.10 11.43 0.73
CA LEU A 87 20.21 12.51 1.19
C LEU A 87 19.38 13.15 0.07
N TRP A 88 19.34 12.54 -1.10
CA TRP A 88 18.64 13.07 -2.27
C TRP A 88 17.15 13.39 -2.01
N TYR A 89 16.50 12.69 -1.08
CA TYR A 89 15.10 12.89 -0.74
C TYR A 89 14.83 14.26 -0.10
N LEU A 90 15.87 14.95 0.38
CA LEU A 90 15.79 16.31 0.92
C LEU A 90 15.94 17.38 -0.18
N ASP A 91 16.38 17.03 -1.38
CA ASP A 91 16.57 17.96 -2.49
C ASP A 91 15.25 18.29 -3.19
N ALA A 92 14.62 19.41 -2.79
CA ALA A 92 13.38 19.91 -3.37
C ALA A 92 13.47 20.13 -4.89
N SER A 93 14.68 20.31 -5.45
CA SER A 93 14.85 20.53 -6.88
C SER A 93 14.48 19.28 -7.73
N LEU A 94 14.40 18.11 -7.13
CA LEU A 94 13.99 16.86 -7.78
C LEU A 94 12.46 16.69 -7.91
N PHE A 95 11.70 17.58 -7.28
CA PHE A 95 10.24 17.47 -7.17
C PHE A 95 9.53 18.58 -7.93
N GLU A 96 8.31 18.31 -8.43
CA GLU A 96 7.49 19.27 -9.18
C GLU A 96 6.88 20.32 -8.24
N ASP A 97 6.39 19.89 -7.09
CA ASP A 97 5.66 20.68 -6.11
C ASP A 97 6.42 20.68 -4.78
N ALA A 98 6.86 21.87 -4.36
CA ALA A 98 7.68 22.05 -3.16
C ALA A 98 6.89 21.83 -1.87
N ASP A 99 5.60 22.19 -1.82
CA ASP A 99 4.76 22.01 -0.64
C ASP A 99 4.51 20.52 -0.39
N ARG A 100 4.20 19.76 -1.46
CA ARG A 100 4.08 18.30 -1.39
C ARG A 100 5.40 17.62 -1.02
N HIS A 101 6.52 18.17 -1.49
CA HIS A 101 7.83 17.66 -1.09
C HIS A 101 8.07 17.87 0.40
N GLN A 102 7.74 19.04 0.94
CA GLN A 102 7.85 19.30 2.37
C GLN A 102 6.94 18.37 3.19
N GLU A 103 5.68 18.20 2.78
CA GLU A 103 4.77 17.23 3.41
C GLU A 103 5.34 15.81 3.38
N PHE A 104 5.89 15.39 2.25
CA PHE A 104 6.54 14.09 2.11
C PHE A 104 7.70 13.90 3.11
N VAL A 105 8.60 14.87 3.21
CA VAL A 105 9.75 14.78 4.13
C VAL A 105 9.29 14.76 5.60
N LEU A 106 8.27 15.55 5.96
CA LEU A 106 7.69 15.51 7.30
C LEU A 106 7.06 14.15 7.62
N ASN A 107 6.34 13.57 6.66
CA ASN A 107 5.76 12.22 6.83
C ASN A 107 6.84 11.15 6.99
N LEU A 108 7.92 11.20 6.20
CA LEU A 108 9.05 10.28 6.34
C LEU A 108 9.68 10.35 7.75
N LYS A 109 9.89 11.58 8.24
CA LYS A 109 10.45 11.79 9.58
C LYS A 109 9.54 11.23 10.66
N TYR A 110 8.25 11.49 10.56
CA TYR A 110 7.25 10.96 11.48
C TYR A 110 7.19 9.43 11.47
N GLU A 111 7.20 8.82 10.29
CA GLU A 111 7.19 7.36 10.13
C GLU A 111 8.49 6.74 10.70
N PHE A 112 9.65 7.38 10.47
CA PHE A 112 10.93 6.94 10.98
C PHE A 112 11.01 7.00 12.52
N GLU A 113 10.54 8.11 13.11
CA GLU A 113 10.54 8.30 14.56
C GLU A 113 9.67 7.26 15.28
N ARG A 114 8.55 6.87 14.67
CA ARG A 114 7.63 5.85 15.21
C ARG A 114 8.00 4.42 14.86
N SER A 115 9.02 4.22 14.05
CA SER A 115 9.42 2.90 13.61
C SER A 115 9.86 2.02 14.79
N THR A 116 9.48 0.76 14.74
CA THR A 116 9.92 -0.27 15.69
C THR A 116 11.20 -0.97 15.25
N GLU A 117 11.68 -0.67 14.03
CA GLU A 117 12.85 -1.29 13.44
C GLU A 117 14.13 -1.00 14.27
N PRO A 118 14.96 -2.02 14.54
CA PRO A 118 16.15 -1.87 15.37
C PRO A 118 17.13 -0.81 14.84
N PHE A 119 17.28 -0.71 13.51
CA PHE A 119 18.20 0.28 12.91
C PHE A 119 17.71 1.71 13.09
N ALA A 120 16.39 1.95 13.01
CA ALA A 120 15.81 3.28 13.21
C ALA A 120 15.98 3.74 14.67
N LYS A 121 15.67 2.86 15.64
CA LYS A 121 15.87 3.14 17.07
C LYS A 121 17.33 3.45 17.37
N LYS A 122 18.25 2.62 16.90
CA LYS A 122 19.68 2.82 17.09
C LYS A 122 20.17 4.11 16.46
N TYR A 123 19.62 4.49 15.29
CA TYR A 123 19.95 5.78 14.67
C TYR A 123 19.53 6.94 15.56
N ILE A 124 18.30 6.96 16.04
CA ILE A 124 17.77 8.02 16.91
C ILE A 124 18.57 8.12 18.22
N GLU A 125 18.91 6.99 18.84
CA GLU A 125 19.73 6.94 20.06
C GLU A 125 21.13 7.56 19.85
N ASN A 126 21.74 7.33 18.67
CA ASN A 126 23.08 7.83 18.36
C ASN A 126 23.08 9.28 17.86
N HIS A 127 21.92 9.83 17.49
CA HIS A 127 21.78 11.18 16.97
C HIS A 127 20.76 11.99 17.81
N PRO A 128 21.11 12.32 19.07
CA PRO A 128 20.15 12.95 20.00
C PRO A 128 19.71 14.35 19.57
N ASN A 129 20.42 14.98 18.64
CA ASN A 129 20.08 16.27 18.07
C ASN A 129 19.16 16.14 16.83
N TRP A 130 18.90 14.92 16.37
CA TRP A 130 17.96 14.70 15.27
C TRP A 130 16.54 14.96 15.78
N GLN A 131 15.93 16.01 15.24
CA GLN A 131 14.55 16.36 15.53
C GLN A 131 13.72 16.06 14.29
N GLY A 132 12.72 15.22 14.44
CA GLY A 132 11.90 14.75 13.34
C GLY A 132 11.19 15.84 12.52
N ASP A 133 11.16 17.08 13.01
CA ASP A 133 10.56 18.26 12.39
C ASP A 133 11.57 19.20 11.72
N SER A 134 12.87 18.96 11.87
CA SER A 134 13.93 19.82 11.32
C SER A 134 14.62 19.20 10.11
N PHE A 135 14.90 20.02 9.09
CA PHE A 135 15.74 19.67 7.95
C PHE A 135 17.23 19.89 8.22
N GLU A 136 17.57 20.48 9.36
CA GLU A 136 18.94 20.76 9.77
C GLU A 136 19.51 19.61 10.61
N GLY A 137 20.79 19.36 10.45
CA GLY A 137 21.51 18.36 11.22
C GLY A 137 21.69 16.99 10.53
N ASP A 138 21.99 15.99 11.32
CA ASP A 138 22.22 14.62 10.86
C ASP A 138 20.90 14.00 10.41
N ASN A 139 20.74 13.74 9.11
CA ASN A 139 19.57 13.05 8.57
C ASN A 139 19.93 11.62 8.15
N PRO A 140 19.05 10.64 8.39
CA PRO A 140 19.29 9.26 7.95
C PRO A 140 19.36 9.17 6.42
N ASP A 141 20.23 8.32 5.93
CA ASP A 141 20.31 8.01 4.51
C ASP A 141 18.97 7.47 3.98
N ALA A 142 18.72 7.69 2.69
CA ALA A 142 17.49 7.26 2.01
C ALA A 142 17.18 5.78 2.23
N TRP A 143 18.19 4.90 2.26
CA TRP A 143 17.96 3.47 2.49
C TRP A 143 17.38 3.17 3.89
N MET A 144 17.66 4.01 4.88
CA MET A 144 17.11 3.86 6.23
C MET A 144 15.68 4.45 6.31
N ILE A 145 15.53 5.71 5.89
CA ILE A 145 14.26 6.42 6.09
C ILE A 145 13.16 5.94 5.14
N ILE A 146 13.50 5.58 3.91
CA ILE A 146 12.55 5.03 2.93
C ILE A 146 12.14 3.60 3.28
N GLU A 147 13.01 2.83 3.98
CA GLU A 147 12.69 1.47 4.39
C GLU A 147 11.47 1.42 5.33
N VAL A 148 11.32 2.41 6.18
CA VAL A 148 10.18 2.50 7.12
C VAL A 148 8.98 3.26 6.55
N ALA A 149 9.11 3.85 5.38
CA ALA A 149 8.04 4.62 4.75
C ALA A 149 6.87 3.72 4.35
N THR A 150 5.64 4.21 4.54
CA THR A 150 4.46 3.50 4.03
C THR A 150 4.40 3.51 2.50
N PHE A 151 3.74 2.52 1.91
CA PHE A 151 3.56 2.47 0.47
C PHE A 151 2.82 3.70 -0.07
N GLY A 152 1.84 4.22 0.69
CA GLY A 152 1.13 5.45 0.35
C GLY A 152 2.05 6.67 0.31
N THR A 153 2.97 6.82 1.27
CA THR A 153 3.97 7.89 1.29
C THR A 153 4.90 7.79 0.08
N LEU A 154 5.39 6.59 -0.24
CA LEU A 154 6.26 6.38 -1.41
C LEU A 154 5.56 6.62 -2.74
N SER A 155 4.29 6.24 -2.88
CA SER A 155 3.51 6.47 -4.11
C SER A 155 3.32 7.96 -4.39
N LYS A 156 2.98 8.75 -3.36
CA LYS A 156 2.85 10.21 -3.44
C LYS A 156 4.18 10.87 -3.78
N MET A 157 5.27 10.43 -3.15
CA MET A 157 6.62 10.90 -3.43
C MET A 157 7.00 10.67 -4.90
N TYR A 158 6.86 9.44 -5.39
CA TYR A 158 7.16 9.11 -6.78
C TYR A 158 6.32 9.94 -7.77
N LYS A 159 5.03 10.13 -7.49
CA LYS A 159 4.15 10.98 -8.29
C LYS A 159 4.66 12.41 -8.38
N ASN A 160 5.20 12.95 -7.27
CA ASN A 160 5.75 14.31 -7.18
C ASN A 160 7.16 14.46 -7.75
N LEU A 161 7.90 13.39 -8.05
CA LEU A 161 9.17 13.50 -8.77
C LEU A 161 8.97 14.19 -10.13
N LYS A 162 9.91 15.04 -10.54
CA LYS A 162 9.87 15.70 -11.85
C LYS A 162 9.77 14.70 -13.01
N ASN A 163 8.89 14.98 -13.96
CA ASN A 163 8.65 14.09 -15.09
C ASN A 163 9.86 13.98 -16.02
N GLN A 164 10.74 14.99 -16.02
CA GLN A 164 11.97 15.01 -16.82
C GLN A 164 13.10 14.16 -16.23
N LEU A 165 12.96 13.67 -15.00
CA LEU A 165 13.98 12.83 -14.37
C LEU A 165 14.06 11.47 -15.07
N PRO A 166 15.23 11.09 -15.64
CA PRO A 166 15.42 9.77 -16.25
C PRO A 166 15.14 8.62 -15.29
N GLN A 167 15.41 8.83 -14.00
CA GLN A 167 15.20 7.87 -12.91
C GLN A 167 13.72 7.52 -12.74
N LYS A 168 12.83 8.52 -12.86
CA LYS A 168 11.38 8.30 -12.77
C LYS A 168 10.91 7.34 -13.88
N SER A 169 11.39 7.53 -15.10
CA SER A 169 11.09 6.64 -16.21
C SER A 169 11.77 5.27 -16.07
N ALA A 170 13.00 5.23 -15.56
CA ALA A 170 13.72 3.97 -15.34
C ALA A 170 13.02 3.09 -14.31
N ILE A 171 12.51 3.67 -13.23
CA ILE A 171 11.72 2.95 -12.21
C ILE A 171 10.45 2.36 -12.87
N ALA A 172 9.70 3.13 -13.66
CA ALA A 172 8.52 2.61 -14.35
C ALA A 172 8.85 1.45 -15.31
N ASN A 173 9.95 1.58 -16.06
CA ASN A 173 10.42 0.54 -16.98
C ASN A 173 10.79 -0.77 -16.26
N ASP A 174 11.34 -0.72 -15.07
CA ASP A 174 11.63 -1.90 -14.26
C ASP A 174 10.37 -2.72 -13.90
N PHE A 175 9.20 -2.08 -13.90
CA PHE A 175 7.88 -2.73 -13.76
C PHE A 175 7.18 -3.01 -15.09
N GLY A 176 7.89 -2.88 -16.21
CA GLY A 176 7.35 -3.15 -17.56
C GLY A 176 6.44 -2.06 -18.12
N LEU A 177 6.41 -0.86 -17.49
CA LEU A 177 5.59 0.27 -17.92
C LEU A 177 6.47 1.37 -18.53
N TYR A 178 6.20 1.73 -19.78
CA TYR A 178 6.97 2.75 -20.52
C TYR A 178 6.58 4.20 -20.16
N SER A 179 5.45 4.37 -19.51
CA SER A 179 4.93 5.68 -19.09
C SER A 179 5.05 5.85 -17.58
N SER A 180 5.90 6.77 -17.11
CA SER A 180 6.02 7.11 -15.70
C SER A 180 4.73 7.70 -15.12
N ARG A 181 3.89 8.35 -15.95
CA ARG A 181 2.57 8.87 -15.56
C ARG A 181 1.58 7.72 -15.33
N GLU A 182 1.56 6.75 -16.22
CA GLU A 182 0.71 5.55 -16.08
C GLU A 182 1.13 4.76 -14.85
N PHE A 183 2.42 4.54 -14.66
CA PHE A 183 2.95 3.88 -13.47
C PHE A 183 2.59 4.62 -12.17
N SER A 184 2.67 5.98 -12.16
CA SER A 184 2.26 6.78 -11.00
C SER A 184 0.80 6.54 -10.61
N ASN A 185 -0.10 6.50 -11.59
CA ASN A 185 -1.52 6.25 -11.34
C ASN A 185 -1.76 4.81 -10.84
N TRP A 186 -1.06 3.86 -11.41
CA TRP A 186 -1.15 2.45 -11.04
C TRP A 186 -0.69 2.20 -9.61
N ILE A 187 0.49 2.71 -9.23
CA ILE A 187 1.04 2.61 -7.89
C ILE A 187 0.15 3.31 -6.85
N GLU A 188 -0.43 4.46 -7.20
CA GLU A 188 -1.36 5.17 -6.31
C GLU A 188 -2.60 4.31 -5.99
N ILE A 189 -3.20 3.68 -7.01
CA ILE A 189 -4.36 2.80 -6.81
C ILE A 189 -3.99 1.60 -5.93
N ILE A 190 -2.86 0.94 -6.20
CA ILE A 190 -2.41 -0.22 -5.43
C ILE A 190 -2.12 0.16 -3.97
N SER A 191 -1.57 1.34 -3.72
CA SER A 191 -1.26 1.81 -2.36
C SER A 191 -2.49 2.12 -1.52
N LEU A 192 -3.69 2.14 -2.11
CA LEU A 192 -4.98 2.34 -1.44
C LEU A 192 -5.71 1.03 -1.14
N MET A 193 -5.24 -0.09 -1.67
CA MET A 193 -5.82 -1.43 -1.46
C MET A 193 -5.33 -2.04 -0.16
#